data_3e94ca56646b43d07428a21a9388b590
#
_entry.id   3e94ca56646b43d07428a21a9388b590
#
_cell.length_a   1.000
_cell.length_b   1.000
_cell.length_c   1.000
_cell.angle_alpha   90.00
_cell.angle_beta   90.00
_cell.angle_gamma   90.00
#
_symmetry.space_group_name_H-M   'P 1'
#
loop_
_entity.id
_entity.type
_entity.pdbx_description
1 polymer ?
#
loop_
_entity_poly.entity_id
_entity_poly.type
_entity_poly.pdbx_seq_one_letter_code
_entity_poly.pdbx_strand_id
1 'polypeptide(L)'
;MSDDREEKIINEEYKIWKKNTSFLYDLIITHALEWPSLTVEWLPEKRQHDTHSTQKLILGTHTSQSEQNYLLIAEAELPINNSDVDIRRYDASNGESGSLGTSMGKGKVECVQRINHEGEVNRARYMPQHPEYISTKCANGQVLIFKYTEFESVPKTNQCTPTLRLKGHTQEGYGLCWSSKKEGLIASGSDDCKVCIWDIFAQQGQIDKGSLQPLMILEGHSAVVEDVAWHRIHDFLLGTVCDDKNLRIFDTRAQTNTKPSHVTEAHKAEVNSIDFSPYSEYVLAT
;
A
#
# COMPACT_ATOMS: atom_id res chain seq x y z
N MET A 1 35.95 -5.57 5.24
CA MET A 1 36.65 -4.25 5.14
C MET A 1 35.94 -3.23 4.27
N SER A 2 35.20 -3.61 3.20
CA SER A 2 34.32 -2.68 2.45
C SER A 2 33.05 -2.35 3.24
N ASP A 3 32.39 -3.35 3.81
CA ASP A 3 31.15 -3.19 4.61
C ASP A 3 31.31 -2.25 5.80
N ASP A 4 32.36 -2.40 6.61
CA ASP A 4 32.60 -1.52 7.77
C ASP A 4 32.79 -0.04 7.41
N ARG A 5 33.27 0.23 6.18
CA ARG A 5 33.46 1.60 5.72
C ARG A 5 32.17 2.21 5.19
N GLU A 6 31.36 1.41 4.49
CA GLU A 6 30.03 1.81 4.04
C GLU A 6 29.08 2.08 5.21
N GLU A 7 29.06 1.18 6.18
CA GLU A 7 28.28 1.37 7.41
C GLU A 7 28.62 2.63 8.17
N LYS A 8 29.92 2.98 8.26
CA LYS A 8 30.35 4.24 8.87
C LYS A 8 29.89 5.47 8.11
N ILE A 9 29.93 5.44 6.78
CA ILE A 9 29.45 6.55 5.93
C ILE A 9 27.95 6.73 6.14
N ILE A 10 27.17 5.65 6.03
CA ILE A 10 25.71 5.67 6.24
C ILE A 10 25.37 6.23 7.63
N ASN A 11 26.07 5.81 8.67
CA ASN A 11 25.83 6.30 10.02
C ASN A 11 26.15 7.80 10.17
N GLU A 12 27.18 8.30 9.52
CA GLU A 12 27.50 9.74 9.54
C GLU A 12 26.47 10.56 8.75
N GLU A 13 26.06 10.09 7.58
CA GLU A 13 24.99 10.71 6.80
C GLU A 13 23.67 10.75 7.58
N TYR A 14 23.32 9.65 8.25
CA TYR A 14 22.14 9.58 9.11
C TYR A 14 22.21 10.60 10.27
N LYS A 15 23.37 10.74 10.91
CA LYS A 15 23.56 11.74 11.98
C LYS A 15 23.39 13.17 11.46
N ILE A 16 23.91 13.47 10.27
CA ILE A 16 23.75 14.78 9.62
C ILE A 16 22.27 15.03 9.29
N TRP A 17 21.61 14.05 8.67
CA TRP A 17 20.19 14.13 8.37
C TRP A 17 19.36 14.34 9.65
N LYS A 18 19.64 13.57 10.71
CA LYS A 18 18.95 13.70 12.01
C LYS A 18 19.08 15.08 12.63
N LYS A 19 20.24 15.73 12.48
CA LYS A 19 20.42 17.12 12.92
C LYS A 19 19.59 18.13 12.12
N ASN A 20 19.35 17.83 10.85
CA ASN A 20 18.64 18.71 9.94
C ASN A 20 17.12 18.48 9.93
N THR A 21 16.62 17.41 10.56
CA THR A 21 15.19 17.06 10.55
C THR A 21 14.30 18.18 11.06
N SER A 22 14.75 18.95 12.07
CA SER A 22 14.03 20.10 12.62
C SER A 22 13.79 21.24 11.64
N PHE A 23 14.59 21.32 10.56
CA PHE A 23 14.46 22.33 9.51
C PHE A 23 13.74 21.79 8.27
N LEU A 24 13.61 20.47 8.15
CA LEU A 24 13.07 19.82 6.97
C LEU A 24 11.63 19.36 7.15
N TYR A 25 11.20 19.08 8.39
CA TYR A 25 9.91 18.45 8.69
C TYR A 25 9.20 19.15 9.84
N ASP A 26 7.89 19.28 9.73
CA ASP A 26 7.03 19.77 10.81
C ASP A 26 6.84 18.72 11.91
N LEU A 27 6.82 17.45 11.51
CA LEU A 27 6.71 16.29 12.41
C LEU A 27 7.50 15.12 11.86
N ILE A 28 8.25 14.46 12.73
CA ILE A 28 8.90 13.18 12.43
C ILE A 28 8.69 12.24 13.61
N ILE A 29 8.20 11.05 13.32
CA ILE A 29 8.03 9.96 14.28
C ILE A 29 8.77 8.75 13.72
N THR A 30 9.69 8.17 14.49
CA THR A 30 10.39 6.95 14.10
C THR A 30 9.84 5.77 14.88
N HIS A 31 9.54 4.69 14.16
CA HIS A 31 9.08 3.43 14.72
C HIS A 31 9.77 2.27 14.01
N ALA A 32 10.39 1.38 14.77
CA ALA A 32 11.00 0.17 14.24
C ALA A 32 9.98 -0.97 14.26
N LEU A 33 9.68 -1.53 13.09
CA LEU A 33 8.89 -2.74 12.98
C LEU A 33 9.77 -3.97 13.27
N GLU A 34 9.18 -5.04 13.77
CA GLU A 34 9.83 -6.33 13.98
C GLU A 34 10.33 -6.94 12.64
N TRP A 35 9.51 -6.82 11.59
CA TRP A 35 9.81 -7.20 10.22
C TRP A 35 9.53 -6.03 9.26
N PRO A 36 10.29 -5.90 8.16
CA PRO A 36 10.04 -4.83 7.19
C PRO A 36 8.65 -4.97 6.56
N SER A 37 8.10 -3.84 6.14
CA SER A 37 6.84 -3.75 5.40
C SER A 37 7.09 -3.22 3.99
N LEU A 38 6.57 -3.92 2.97
CA LEU A 38 6.61 -3.49 1.57
C LEU A 38 5.45 -2.55 1.21
N THR A 39 4.53 -2.32 2.15
CA THR A 39 3.32 -1.54 1.91
C THR A 39 2.97 -0.65 3.09
N VAL A 40 2.42 0.52 2.81
CA VAL A 40 1.85 1.43 3.80
C VAL A 40 0.69 2.20 3.18
N GLU A 41 -0.40 2.34 3.92
CA GLU A 41 -1.53 3.18 3.55
C GLU A 41 -2.27 3.68 4.80
N TRP A 42 -2.65 4.96 4.81
CA TRP A 42 -3.51 5.50 5.85
C TRP A 42 -4.94 5.04 5.67
N LEU A 43 -5.57 4.55 6.74
CA LEU A 43 -7.02 4.41 6.77
C LEU A 43 -7.67 5.80 6.93
N PRO A 44 -8.86 6.02 6.33
CA PRO A 44 -9.43 7.37 6.27
C PRO A 44 -9.99 7.86 7.62
N GLU A 45 -10.31 6.95 8.56
CA GLU A 45 -10.87 7.31 9.86
C GLU A 45 -9.82 8.01 10.73
N LYS A 46 -10.09 9.27 11.07
CA LYS A 46 -9.30 10.05 12.00
C LYS A 46 -10.12 10.39 13.24
N ARG A 47 -9.60 10.05 14.42
CA ARG A 47 -10.24 10.38 15.70
C ARG A 47 -9.50 11.55 16.34
N GLN A 48 -10.25 12.58 16.73
CA GLN A 48 -9.72 13.76 17.37
C GLN A 48 -9.91 13.68 18.87
N HIS A 49 -8.83 13.96 19.63
CA HIS A 49 -8.79 14.11 21.07
C HIS A 49 -8.40 15.55 21.42
N ASP A 50 -8.41 15.92 22.69
CA ASP A 50 -8.11 17.28 23.11
C ASP A 50 -6.67 17.71 22.78
N THR A 51 -5.69 16.80 22.86
CA THR A 51 -4.26 17.08 22.72
C THR A 51 -3.62 16.44 21.49
N HIS A 52 -4.26 15.44 20.90
CA HIS A 52 -3.74 14.67 19.77
C HIS A 52 -4.86 14.15 18.89
N SER A 53 -4.52 13.61 17.75
CA SER A 53 -5.44 12.84 16.91
C SER A 53 -4.85 11.45 16.67
N THR A 54 -5.71 10.43 16.56
CA THR A 54 -5.30 9.09 16.19
C THR A 54 -5.78 8.75 14.79
N GLN A 55 -4.94 8.07 14.02
CA GLN A 55 -5.28 7.56 12.70
C GLN A 55 -4.62 6.20 12.49
N LYS A 56 -5.32 5.29 11.85
CA LYS A 56 -4.80 3.95 11.58
C LYS A 56 -4.03 3.89 10.27
N LEU A 57 -3.03 2.99 10.22
CA LEU A 57 -2.24 2.64 9.05
C LEU A 57 -2.42 1.16 8.76
N ILE A 58 -2.39 0.83 7.48
CA ILE A 58 -2.23 -0.53 6.99
C ILE A 58 -0.75 -0.76 6.73
N LEU A 59 -0.20 -1.85 7.24
CA LEU A 59 1.16 -2.33 7.01
C LEU A 59 1.11 -3.83 6.71
N GLY A 60 2.21 -4.38 6.23
CA GLY A 60 2.39 -5.83 6.08
C GLY A 60 3.70 -6.27 6.72
N THR A 61 3.98 -7.58 6.68
CA THR A 61 5.29 -8.12 7.04
C THR A 61 5.91 -8.80 5.84
N HIS A 62 7.25 -8.80 5.82
CA HIS A 62 8.08 -9.55 4.90
C HIS A 62 9.13 -10.28 5.71
N THR A 63 8.90 -11.58 6.00
CA THR A 63 9.74 -12.39 6.87
C THR A 63 10.72 -13.29 6.11
N SER A 64 10.74 -13.22 4.77
CA SER A 64 11.51 -14.14 3.91
C SER A 64 11.27 -15.61 4.26
N GLN A 65 10.02 -15.95 4.58
CA GLN A 65 9.56 -17.31 4.97
C GLN A 65 10.16 -17.86 6.28
N SER A 66 10.81 -17.03 7.08
CA SER A 66 11.39 -17.47 8.37
C SER A 66 10.33 -17.59 9.46
N GLU A 67 9.26 -16.78 9.39
CA GLU A 67 8.19 -16.74 10.38
C GLU A 67 6.82 -16.50 9.72
N GLN A 68 5.76 -16.53 10.54
CA GLN A 68 4.41 -16.21 10.11
C GLN A 68 4.32 -14.75 9.65
N ASN A 69 3.76 -14.53 8.45
CA ASN A 69 3.48 -13.21 7.94
C ASN A 69 2.11 -12.69 8.38
N TYR A 70 1.99 -11.37 8.48
CA TYR A 70 0.78 -10.69 8.95
C TYR A 70 0.43 -9.48 8.09
N LEU A 71 -0.86 -9.27 7.89
CA LEU A 71 -1.44 -7.97 7.63
C LEU A 71 -1.56 -7.25 8.98
N LEU A 72 -0.99 -6.04 9.08
CA LEU A 72 -0.93 -5.28 10.32
C LEU A 72 -1.80 -4.03 10.23
N ILE A 73 -2.54 -3.75 11.30
CA ILE A 73 -3.16 -2.44 11.52
C ILE A 73 -2.39 -1.77 12.65
N ALA A 74 -1.75 -0.66 12.34
CA ALA A 74 -1.09 0.19 13.33
C ALA A 74 -1.92 1.45 13.57
N GLU A 75 -1.81 2.02 14.76
CA GLU A 75 -2.41 3.30 15.11
C GLU A 75 -1.28 4.32 15.36
N ALA A 76 -1.38 5.46 14.70
CA ALA A 76 -0.48 6.58 14.90
C ALA A 76 -1.17 7.68 15.71
N GLU A 77 -0.50 8.13 16.75
CA GLU A 77 -0.88 9.27 17.57
C GLU A 77 -0.15 10.52 17.05
N LEU A 78 -0.90 11.50 16.56
CA LEU A 78 -0.39 12.71 15.92
C LEU A 78 -0.74 13.94 16.77
N PRO A 79 0.21 14.81 17.12
CA PRO A 79 -0.08 16.03 17.88
C PRO A 79 -0.96 16.99 17.06
N ILE A 80 -1.87 17.71 17.72
CA ILE A 80 -2.79 18.66 17.06
C ILE A 80 -2.18 20.06 16.93
N ASN A 81 -1.37 20.49 17.87
CA ASN A 81 -0.84 21.86 17.93
C ASN A 81 0.64 21.92 17.60
N ASN A 82 0.95 22.50 16.44
CA ASN A 82 2.31 22.84 16.02
C ASN A 82 2.65 24.33 16.31
N SER A 83 1.86 25.04 17.14
CA SER A 83 1.94 26.50 17.22
C SER A 83 3.17 27.05 17.93
N ASP A 84 3.93 26.23 18.67
CA ASP A 84 5.13 26.69 19.39
C ASP A 84 6.27 25.65 19.31
N VAL A 85 6.77 25.40 18.11
CA VAL A 85 8.05 24.71 17.96
C VAL A 85 9.17 25.69 18.36
N ASP A 86 9.52 25.72 19.63
CA ASP A 86 10.73 26.40 20.06
C ASP A 86 11.97 25.56 19.71
N ILE A 87 12.55 25.86 18.56
CA ILE A 87 13.78 25.25 18.03
C ILE A 87 14.93 25.29 19.05
N ARG A 88 14.87 26.19 20.05
CA ARG A 88 15.88 26.34 21.12
C ARG A 88 15.85 25.23 22.17
N ARG A 89 14.79 24.41 22.19
CA ARG A 89 14.63 23.27 23.11
C ARG A 89 15.17 21.94 22.58
N TYR A 90 15.89 21.96 21.47
CA TYR A 90 16.59 20.76 20.97
C TYR A 90 17.76 20.46 21.90
N ASP A 91 17.55 19.56 22.84
CA ASP A 91 18.63 19.05 23.70
C ASP A 91 19.40 17.97 22.97
N ALA A 92 20.56 18.33 22.43
CA ALA A 92 21.46 17.42 21.73
C ALA A 92 22.09 16.36 22.67
N SER A 93 21.84 16.42 23.98
CA SER A 93 22.52 15.61 24.99
C SER A 93 21.95 14.24 25.21
N ASN A 94 20.69 13.97 24.88
CA ASN A 94 20.01 12.71 25.23
C ASN A 94 19.83 11.68 24.11
N GLY A 95 20.32 11.91 22.88
CA GLY A 95 20.39 10.86 21.84
C GLY A 95 19.06 10.13 21.50
N GLU A 96 18.02 10.33 22.27
CA GLU A 96 16.71 9.75 22.06
C GLU A 96 15.91 10.62 21.10
N SER A 97 15.43 10.01 20.01
CA SER A 97 14.53 10.60 19.05
C SER A 97 13.21 10.97 19.72
N GLY A 98 13.21 12.12 20.38
CA GLY A 98 11.98 12.76 20.78
C GLY A 98 11.31 13.33 19.52
N SER A 99 10.02 13.18 19.39
CA SER A 99 9.19 13.92 18.47
C SER A 99 9.59 15.41 18.54
N LEU A 100 10.01 15.97 17.41
CA LEU A 100 10.16 17.42 17.25
C LEU A 100 8.75 18.00 17.13
N GLY A 101 8.24 18.47 18.22
CA GLY A 101 6.92 19.10 18.32
C GLY A 101 6.53 19.12 19.77
N THR A 102 6.38 20.31 20.31
CA THR A 102 5.82 20.70 21.59
C THR A 102 5.77 19.68 22.73
N SER A 103 6.03 20.14 23.92
CA SER A 103 6.10 19.45 25.21
C SER A 103 4.84 18.71 25.68
N MET A 104 3.86 18.38 24.80
CA MET A 104 2.58 17.80 25.23
C MET A 104 2.12 16.54 24.46
N GLY A 105 2.91 15.96 23.59
CA GLY A 105 2.56 14.68 22.96
C GLY A 105 3.76 14.07 22.26
N LYS A 106 4.30 12.99 22.79
CA LYS A 106 5.23 12.14 22.04
C LYS A 106 4.37 11.41 20.99
N GLY A 107 4.54 11.73 19.73
CA GLY A 107 3.91 10.95 18.66
C GLY A 107 4.28 9.47 18.84
N LYS A 108 3.31 8.58 18.73
CA LYS A 108 3.47 7.15 18.94
C LYS A 108 2.88 6.40 17.76
N VAL A 109 3.54 5.33 17.34
CA VAL A 109 2.98 4.34 16.42
C VAL A 109 2.95 3.00 17.13
N GLU A 110 1.81 2.34 17.13
CA GLU A 110 1.62 1.05 17.79
C GLU A 110 0.83 0.10 16.89
N CYS A 111 1.28 -1.14 16.79
CA CYS A 111 0.54 -2.19 16.08
C CYS A 111 -0.62 -2.64 17.00
N VAL A 112 -1.86 -2.36 16.57
CA VAL A 112 -3.07 -2.64 17.36
C VAL A 112 -3.79 -3.92 16.92
N GLN A 113 -3.49 -4.43 15.72
CA GLN A 113 -4.07 -5.68 15.23
C GLN A 113 -3.11 -6.39 14.28
N ARG A 114 -3.07 -7.73 14.38
CA ARG A 114 -2.34 -8.63 13.49
C ARG A 114 -3.30 -9.65 12.90
N ILE A 115 -3.32 -9.81 11.59
CA ILE A 115 -4.15 -10.79 10.88
C ILE A 115 -3.22 -11.72 10.12
N ASN A 116 -3.35 -13.04 10.31
CA ASN A 116 -2.52 -14.02 9.62
C ASN A 116 -2.60 -13.86 8.10
N HIS A 117 -1.44 -13.87 7.44
CA HIS A 117 -1.32 -13.75 6.01
C HIS A 117 -0.49 -14.88 5.42
N GLU A 118 -0.82 -15.33 4.21
CA GLU A 118 -0.07 -16.35 3.46
C GLU A 118 1.08 -15.71 2.70
N GLY A 119 2.31 -15.94 3.17
CA GLY A 119 3.50 -15.31 2.59
C GLY A 119 3.58 -13.82 2.88
N GLU A 120 4.50 -13.15 2.21
CA GLU A 120 4.73 -11.72 2.30
C GLU A 120 3.52 -10.91 1.81
N VAL A 121 3.33 -9.73 2.38
CA VAL A 121 2.34 -8.75 1.93
C VAL A 121 3.03 -7.79 0.96
N ASN A 122 2.97 -8.07 -0.34
CA ASN A 122 3.60 -7.23 -1.35
C ASN A 122 2.94 -5.85 -1.46
N ARG A 123 1.61 -5.83 -1.40
CA ARG A 123 0.81 -4.60 -1.41
C ARG A 123 -0.46 -4.80 -0.60
N ALA A 124 -0.89 -3.79 0.12
CA ALA A 124 -2.20 -3.76 0.78
C ALA A 124 -2.91 -2.44 0.51
N ARG A 125 -4.22 -2.49 0.20
CA ARG A 125 -5.06 -1.32 -0.10
C ARG A 125 -6.47 -1.51 0.43
N TYR A 126 -7.03 -0.48 1.08
CA TYR A 126 -8.43 -0.50 1.51
C TYR A 126 -9.37 -0.12 0.36
N MET A 127 -10.61 -0.57 0.41
CA MET A 127 -11.67 -0.17 -0.51
C MET A 127 -12.17 1.23 -0.12
N PRO A 128 -12.12 2.23 -1.02
CA PRO A 128 -12.49 3.61 -0.66
C PRO A 128 -13.93 3.78 -0.16
N GLN A 129 -14.87 2.99 -0.66
CA GLN A 129 -16.29 3.05 -0.25
C GLN A 129 -16.54 2.32 1.07
N HIS A 130 -15.75 1.28 1.35
CA HIS A 130 -15.84 0.43 2.53
C HIS A 130 -14.45 0.16 3.10
N PRO A 131 -13.88 1.09 3.89
CA PRO A 131 -12.51 1.00 4.39
C PRO A 131 -12.23 -0.23 5.28
N GLU A 132 -13.28 -0.90 5.77
CA GLU A 132 -13.16 -2.16 6.50
C GLU A 132 -12.70 -3.33 5.62
N TYR A 133 -12.81 -3.25 4.28
CA TYR A 133 -12.30 -4.23 3.34
C TYR A 133 -10.90 -3.84 2.89
N ILE A 134 -9.93 -4.67 3.21
CA ILE A 134 -8.54 -4.51 2.80
C ILE A 134 -8.19 -5.64 1.84
N SER A 135 -7.66 -5.29 0.67
CA SER A 135 -7.07 -6.23 -0.26
C SER A 135 -5.57 -6.33 -0.04
N THR A 136 -5.02 -7.53 -0.18
CA THR A 136 -3.56 -7.75 -0.15
C THR A 136 -3.12 -8.53 -1.37
N LYS A 137 -1.97 -8.19 -1.94
CA LYS A 137 -1.29 -8.94 -2.98
C LYS A 137 -0.27 -9.86 -2.33
N CYS A 138 -0.32 -11.16 -2.67
CA CYS A 138 0.52 -12.19 -2.09
C CYS A 138 1.63 -12.64 -3.04
N ALA A 139 2.72 -13.17 -2.49
CA ALA A 139 3.81 -13.78 -3.24
C ALA A 139 3.38 -15.00 -4.08
N ASN A 140 2.26 -15.66 -3.76
CA ASN A 140 1.71 -16.77 -4.55
C ASN A 140 0.81 -16.33 -5.71
N GLY A 141 0.75 -15.04 -6.01
CA GLY A 141 -0.06 -14.45 -7.08
C GLY A 141 -1.51 -14.15 -6.71
N GLN A 142 -2.05 -14.70 -5.61
CA GLN A 142 -3.42 -14.43 -5.20
C GLN A 142 -3.57 -13.00 -4.66
N VAL A 143 -4.80 -12.48 -4.76
CA VAL A 143 -5.23 -11.31 -4.02
C VAL A 143 -6.21 -11.79 -2.94
N LEU A 144 -5.93 -11.45 -1.68
CA LEU A 144 -6.79 -11.80 -0.55
C LEU A 144 -7.57 -10.57 -0.11
N ILE A 145 -8.83 -10.77 0.27
CA ILE A 145 -9.69 -9.73 0.84
C ILE A 145 -9.93 -10.05 2.30
N PHE A 146 -9.72 -9.05 3.16
CA PHE A 146 -9.98 -9.13 4.59
C PHE A 146 -10.97 -8.05 5.00
N LYS A 147 -12.07 -8.41 5.64
CA LYS A 147 -12.89 -7.46 6.38
C LYS A 147 -12.30 -7.35 7.78
N TYR A 148 -11.28 -6.48 7.94
CA TYR A 148 -10.38 -6.48 9.09
C TYR A 148 -11.10 -6.30 10.44
N THR A 149 -12.29 -5.68 10.45
CA THR A 149 -13.11 -5.48 11.65
C THR A 149 -13.72 -6.76 12.19
N GLU A 150 -13.76 -7.85 11.42
CA GLU A 150 -14.28 -9.16 11.84
C GLU A 150 -13.19 -10.04 12.47
N PHE A 151 -11.92 -9.58 12.45
CA PHE A 151 -10.80 -10.31 13.02
C PHE A 151 -10.44 -9.80 14.41
N GLU A 152 -9.97 -10.72 15.27
CA GLU A 152 -9.44 -10.37 16.59
C GLU A 152 -8.13 -9.56 16.46
N SER A 153 -7.79 -8.82 17.54
CA SER A 153 -6.55 -8.02 17.56
C SER A 153 -5.29 -8.89 17.49
N VAL A 154 -5.35 -10.11 18.06
CA VAL A 154 -4.28 -11.11 18.02
C VAL A 154 -4.89 -12.44 17.58
N PRO A 155 -4.36 -13.07 16.51
CA PRO A 155 -4.89 -14.34 16.03
C PRO A 155 -4.65 -15.47 17.03
N LYS A 156 -5.63 -16.35 17.20
CA LYS A 156 -5.53 -17.53 18.06
C LYS A 156 -4.87 -18.73 17.40
N THR A 157 -4.80 -18.72 16.08
CA THR A 157 -4.23 -19.81 15.26
C THR A 157 -3.28 -19.21 14.22
N ASN A 158 -2.45 -20.03 13.60
CA ASN A 158 -1.58 -19.58 12.50
C ASN A 158 -2.24 -19.74 11.11
N GLN A 159 -3.55 -19.95 11.04
CA GLN A 159 -4.24 -20.12 9.77
C GLN A 159 -4.65 -18.77 9.18
N CYS A 160 -4.34 -18.57 7.90
CA CYS A 160 -4.84 -17.45 7.12
C CYS A 160 -6.25 -17.79 6.61
N THR A 161 -7.25 -17.05 7.07
CA THR A 161 -8.65 -17.22 6.72
C THR A 161 -9.23 -15.92 6.15
N PRO A 162 -8.84 -15.54 4.92
CA PRO A 162 -9.37 -14.31 4.31
C PRO A 162 -10.88 -14.41 4.08
N THR A 163 -11.55 -13.28 4.05
CA THR A 163 -12.98 -13.19 3.72
C THR A 163 -13.25 -13.70 2.30
N LEU A 164 -12.33 -13.41 1.37
CA LEU A 164 -12.42 -13.85 -0.03
C LEU A 164 -11.03 -14.02 -0.64
N ARG A 165 -10.88 -15.00 -1.54
CA ARG A 165 -9.67 -15.24 -2.34
C ARG A 165 -9.95 -14.92 -3.81
N LEU A 166 -9.26 -13.97 -4.37
CA LEU A 166 -9.33 -13.63 -5.78
C LEU A 166 -8.24 -14.40 -6.53
N LYS A 167 -8.64 -15.31 -7.39
CA LYS A 167 -7.75 -16.14 -8.21
C LYS A 167 -7.62 -15.54 -9.60
N GLY A 168 -6.63 -15.96 -10.37
CA GLY A 168 -6.44 -15.53 -11.77
C GLY A 168 -4.99 -15.39 -12.16
N HIS A 169 -4.17 -14.78 -11.31
CA HIS A 169 -2.73 -14.71 -11.52
C HIS A 169 -2.02 -16.03 -11.23
N THR A 170 -0.92 -16.25 -11.94
CA THR A 170 -0.06 -17.44 -11.80
C THR A 170 1.29 -17.12 -11.17
N GLN A 171 1.62 -15.82 -11.03
CA GLN A 171 2.85 -15.31 -10.44
C GLN A 171 2.53 -14.17 -9.49
N GLU A 172 3.49 -13.77 -8.68
CA GLU A 172 3.39 -12.63 -7.79
C GLU A 172 3.25 -11.31 -8.55
N GLY A 173 3.30 -10.20 -7.84
CA GLY A 173 3.30 -8.85 -8.36
C GLY A 173 3.00 -7.84 -7.28
N TYR A 174 2.96 -6.56 -7.66
CA TYR A 174 2.80 -5.44 -6.74
C TYR A 174 1.61 -4.54 -7.10
N GLY A 175 1.19 -4.52 -8.36
CA GLY A 175 0.07 -3.70 -8.81
C GLY A 175 -1.25 -4.11 -8.14
N LEU A 176 -1.91 -3.19 -7.42
CA LEU A 176 -3.18 -3.42 -6.73
C LEU A 176 -3.91 -2.10 -6.51
N CYS A 177 -5.11 -1.95 -7.07
CA CYS A 177 -5.88 -0.73 -6.97
C CYS A 177 -7.40 -0.98 -6.94
N TRP A 178 -8.08 -0.42 -5.95
CA TRP A 178 -9.54 -0.34 -5.92
C TRP A 178 -10.05 0.83 -6.76
N SER A 179 -11.18 0.65 -7.42
CA SER A 179 -11.90 1.76 -8.04
C SER A 179 -12.47 2.69 -6.99
N SER A 180 -12.15 3.98 -7.08
CA SER A 180 -12.75 5.00 -6.21
C SER A 180 -14.16 5.40 -6.65
N LYS A 181 -14.63 4.94 -7.83
CA LYS A 181 -15.93 5.28 -8.40
C LYS A 181 -16.91 4.12 -8.38
N LYS A 182 -16.43 2.90 -8.54
CA LYS A 182 -17.27 1.71 -8.55
C LYS A 182 -16.93 0.82 -7.36
N GLU A 183 -17.90 0.67 -6.48
CA GLU A 183 -17.81 -0.16 -5.29
C GLU A 183 -17.51 -1.61 -5.65
N GLY A 184 -16.59 -2.24 -4.91
CA GLY A 184 -16.23 -3.64 -5.09
C GLY A 184 -15.33 -3.95 -6.28
N LEU A 185 -15.05 -2.98 -7.15
CA LEU A 185 -14.21 -3.17 -8.33
C LEU A 185 -12.73 -3.00 -7.99
N ILE A 186 -11.94 -4.05 -8.24
CA ILE A 186 -10.49 -4.09 -7.96
C ILE A 186 -9.72 -4.60 -9.17
N ALA A 187 -8.54 -4.04 -9.41
CA ALA A 187 -7.59 -4.48 -10.42
C ALA A 187 -6.25 -4.85 -9.79
N SER A 188 -5.56 -5.83 -10.38
CA SER A 188 -4.23 -6.27 -9.97
C SER A 188 -3.34 -6.55 -11.18
N GLY A 189 -2.09 -6.06 -11.15
CA GLY A 189 -1.02 -6.41 -12.08
C GLY A 189 -0.12 -7.50 -11.51
N SER A 190 0.62 -8.22 -12.38
CA SER A 190 1.47 -9.34 -11.97
C SER A 190 2.61 -9.58 -12.94
N ASP A 191 3.61 -10.32 -12.46
CA ASP A 191 4.76 -10.83 -13.21
C ASP A 191 4.35 -11.79 -14.33
N ASP A 192 3.12 -12.33 -14.28
CA ASP A 192 2.53 -13.13 -15.36
C ASP A 192 2.13 -12.31 -16.60
N CYS A 193 2.51 -11.03 -16.66
CA CYS A 193 2.24 -10.08 -17.74
C CYS A 193 0.75 -9.77 -17.95
N LYS A 194 -0.09 -10.07 -16.97
CA LYS A 194 -1.54 -9.88 -17.04
C LYS A 194 -2.04 -8.89 -16.01
N VAL A 195 -3.21 -8.33 -16.29
CA VAL A 195 -3.99 -7.58 -15.31
C VAL A 195 -5.32 -8.30 -15.12
N CYS A 196 -5.63 -8.64 -13.88
CA CYS A 196 -6.90 -9.23 -13.51
C CYS A 196 -7.80 -8.19 -12.85
N ILE A 197 -9.09 -8.24 -13.18
CA ILE A 197 -10.12 -7.36 -12.65
C ILE A 197 -11.22 -8.22 -12.03
N TRP A 198 -11.67 -7.88 -10.81
CA TRP A 198 -12.79 -8.51 -10.12
C TRP A 198 -13.78 -7.45 -9.65
N ASP A 199 -15.04 -7.81 -9.57
CA ASP A 199 -16.10 -7.04 -8.93
C ASP A 199 -16.72 -7.92 -7.83
N ILE A 200 -16.25 -7.75 -6.60
CA ILE A 200 -16.56 -8.66 -5.49
C ILE A 200 -18.03 -8.62 -5.06
N PHE A 201 -18.76 -7.55 -5.39
CA PHE A 201 -20.18 -7.43 -5.08
C PHE A 201 -21.05 -7.88 -6.26
N ALA A 202 -20.74 -7.48 -7.49
CA ALA A 202 -21.50 -7.91 -8.65
C ALA A 202 -21.35 -9.42 -8.91
N GLN A 203 -20.23 -10.03 -8.55
CA GLN A 203 -19.94 -11.45 -8.76
C GLN A 203 -20.26 -12.34 -7.55
N GLN A 204 -20.99 -11.88 -6.53
CA GLN A 204 -21.29 -12.67 -5.31
C GLN A 204 -21.86 -14.06 -5.62
N GLY A 205 -22.72 -14.19 -6.62
CA GLY A 205 -23.28 -15.47 -7.05
C GLY A 205 -22.28 -16.42 -7.72
N GLN A 206 -21.07 -15.98 -8.01
CA GLN A 206 -20.00 -16.75 -8.65
C GLN A 206 -18.91 -17.20 -7.66
N ILE A 207 -19.05 -16.85 -6.38
CA ILE A 207 -18.10 -17.25 -5.33
C ILE A 207 -18.22 -18.76 -5.10
N ASP A 208 -17.13 -19.48 -5.36
CA ASP A 208 -17.02 -20.92 -5.07
C ASP A 208 -16.02 -21.16 -3.95
N LYS A 209 -16.50 -21.76 -2.84
CA LYS A 209 -15.68 -22.09 -1.67
C LYS A 209 -14.77 -20.95 -1.18
N GLY A 210 -15.32 -19.73 -1.12
CA GLY A 210 -14.57 -18.55 -0.70
C GLY A 210 -13.55 -18.04 -1.73
N SER A 211 -13.68 -18.43 -3.00
CA SER A 211 -12.82 -18.00 -4.09
C SER A 211 -13.62 -17.39 -5.25
N LEU A 212 -13.06 -16.39 -5.90
CA LEU A 212 -13.66 -15.70 -7.04
C LEU A 212 -12.68 -15.68 -8.22
N GLN A 213 -13.19 -15.98 -9.42
CA GLN A 213 -12.43 -15.86 -10.66
C GLN A 213 -12.51 -14.43 -11.20
N PRO A 214 -11.56 -13.98 -12.04
CA PRO A 214 -11.60 -12.65 -12.62
C PRO A 214 -12.87 -12.44 -13.44
N LEU A 215 -13.45 -11.25 -13.32
CA LEU A 215 -14.46 -10.74 -14.24
C LEU A 215 -13.86 -10.53 -15.63
N MET A 216 -12.61 -10.05 -15.66
CA MET A 216 -11.86 -9.74 -16.88
C MET A 216 -10.36 -9.96 -16.65
N ILE A 217 -9.67 -10.45 -17.67
CA ILE A 217 -8.21 -10.53 -17.74
C ILE A 217 -7.77 -9.68 -18.92
N LEU A 218 -6.96 -8.64 -18.65
CA LEU A 218 -6.37 -7.82 -19.71
C LEU A 218 -5.00 -8.39 -20.06
N GLU A 219 -4.79 -8.56 -21.36
CA GLU A 219 -3.55 -9.07 -21.94
C GLU A 219 -2.93 -7.99 -22.87
N GLY A 220 -1.69 -8.20 -23.29
CA GLY A 220 -1.01 -7.29 -24.23
C GLY A 220 0.25 -6.63 -23.68
N HIS A 221 0.57 -6.87 -22.40
CA HIS A 221 1.90 -6.59 -21.87
C HIS A 221 2.88 -7.72 -22.26
N SER A 222 4.14 -7.37 -22.50
CA SER A 222 5.19 -8.32 -22.89
C SER A 222 6.20 -8.59 -21.76
N ALA A 223 6.02 -7.95 -20.61
CA ALA A 223 6.85 -8.08 -19.42
C ALA A 223 5.99 -7.86 -18.17
N VAL A 224 6.61 -7.82 -16.99
CA VAL A 224 5.98 -7.63 -15.69
C VAL A 224 5.10 -6.39 -15.66
N VAL A 225 3.87 -6.51 -15.15
CA VAL A 225 2.98 -5.38 -14.89
C VAL A 225 3.23 -4.90 -13.46
N GLU A 226 4.02 -3.85 -13.35
CA GLU A 226 4.49 -3.32 -12.07
C GLU A 226 3.39 -2.63 -11.27
N ASP A 227 2.56 -1.83 -11.93
CA ASP A 227 1.50 -1.11 -11.23
C ASP A 227 0.25 -0.91 -12.09
N VAL A 228 -0.88 -0.70 -11.42
CA VAL A 228 -2.19 -0.45 -12.02
C VAL A 228 -2.91 0.65 -11.26
N ALA A 229 -3.62 1.53 -11.97
CA ALA A 229 -4.42 2.57 -11.35
C ALA A 229 -5.74 2.78 -12.08
N TRP A 230 -6.84 2.80 -11.33
CA TRP A 230 -8.13 3.24 -11.84
C TRP A 230 -8.14 4.76 -12.03
N HIS A 231 -8.73 5.19 -13.14
CA HIS A 231 -8.93 6.61 -13.40
C HIS A 231 -9.85 7.22 -12.33
N ARG A 232 -9.45 8.39 -11.79
CA ARG A 232 -10.15 9.00 -10.65
C ARG A 232 -11.51 9.63 -11.01
N ILE A 233 -11.80 9.87 -12.29
CA ILE A 233 -13.05 10.50 -12.78
C ILE A 233 -13.87 9.49 -13.61
N HIS A 234 -13.24 8.75 -14.51
CA HIS A 234 -13.90 7.79 -15.39
C HIS A 234 -13.76 6.37 -14.83
N ASP A 235 -14.85 5.77 -14.39
CA ASP A 235 -14.91 4.46 -13.72
C ASP A 235 -14.55 3.26 -14.62
N PHE A 236 -14.46 3.49 -15.92
CA PHE A 236 -14.19 2.49 -16.96
C PHE A 236 -12.75 2.52 -17.49
N LEU A 237 -11.93 3.52 -17.11
CA LEU A 237 -10.54 3.62 -17.56
C LEU A 237 -9.59 3.08 -16.51
N LEU A 238 -8.69 2.19 -16.95
CA LEU A 238 -7.61 1.61 -16.16
C LEU A 238 -6.28 1.89 -16.83
N GLY A 239 -5.35 2.50 -16.10
CA GLY A 239 -3.95 2.65 -16.49
C GLY A 239 -3.11 1.51 -15.95
N THR A 240 -2.15 1.04 -16.74
CA THR A 240 -1.22 -0.02 -16.38
C THR A 240 0.18 0.32 -16.86
N VAL A 241 1.19 0.03 -16.08
CA VAL A 241 2.60 0.27 -16.40
C VAL A 241 3.41 -1.01 -16.26
N CYS A 242 4.47 -1.11 -17.04
CA CYS A 242 5.15 -2.36 -17.27
C CYS A 242 6.66 -2.16 -17.51
N ASP A 243 7.43 -3.21 -17.27
CA ASP A 243 8.87 -3.29 -17.60
C ASP A 243 9.14 -3.20 -19.10
N ASP A 244 8.12 -3.36 -19.94
CA ASP A 244 8.23 -3.10 -21.38
C ASP A 244 8.28 -1.59 -21.72
N LYS A 245 8.44 -0.70 -20.72
CA LYS A 245 8.56 0.76 -20.78
C LYS A 245 7.29 1.49 -21.18
N ASN A 246 6.20 0.75 -21.36
CA ASN A 246 4.95 1.32 -21.85
C ASN A 246 3.95 1.56 -20.73
N LEU A 247 3.28 2.68 -20.86
CA LEU A 247 1.98 2.96 -20.25
C LEU A 247 0.89 2.51 -21.21
N ARG A 248 -0.09 1.78 -20.70
CA ARG A 248 -1.31 1.42 -21.45
C ARG A 248 -2.53 1.91 -20.71
N ILE A 249 -3.50 2.43 -21.46
CA ILE A 249 -4.84 2.76 -20.96
C ILE A 249 -5.84 1.81 -21.58
N PHE A 250 -6.58 1.11 -20.75
CA PHE A 250 -7.65 0.20 -21.15
C PHE A 250 -9.02 0.82 -20.85
N ASP A 251 -9.94 0.72 -21.82
CA ASP A 251 -11.36 0.96 -21.59
C ASP A 251 -12.04 -0.39 -21.30
N THR A 252 -12.45 -0.60 -20.06
CA THR A 252 -13.04 -1.88 -19.61
C THR A 252 -14.42 -2.17 -20.18
N ARG A 253 -15.02 -1.22 -20.91
CA ARG A 253 -16.27 -1.43 -21.67
C ARG A 253 -16.02 -2.05 -23.03
N ALA A 254 -14.76 -2.03 -23.50
CA ALA A 254 -14.41 -2.60 -24.80
C ALA A 254 -14.62 -4.11 -24.81
N GLN A 255 -15.05 -4.64 -25.94
CA GLN A 255 -15.29 -6.09 -26.11
C GLN A 255 -14.00 -6.92 -26.21
N THR A 256 -12.85 -6.27 -26.32
CA THR A 256 -11.54 -6.93 -26.48
C THR A 256 -10.64 -6.66 -25.30
N ASN A 257 -10.22 -7.70 -24.61
CA ASN A 257 -9.35 -7.63 -23.43
C ASN A 257 -7.86 -7.48 -23.79
N THR A 258 -7.51 -7.54 -25.07
CA THR A 258 -6.11 -7.56 -25.54
C THR A 258 -5.66 -6.23 -26.15
N LYS A 259 -6.60 -5.32 -26.45
CA LYS A 259 -6.28 -4.07 -27.14
C LYS A 259 -6.51 -2.87 -26.22
N PRO A 260 -5.44 -2.22 -25.72
CA PRO A 260 -5.56 -0.96 -24.99
C PRO A 260 -6.07 0.16 -25.92
N SER A 261 -6.77 1.12 -25.33
CA SER A 261 -7.22 2.33 -26.02
C SER A 261 -6.06 3.24 -26.39
N HIS A 262 -5.03 3.28 -25.53
CA HIS A 262 -3.82 4.06 -25.73
C HIS A 262 -2.61 3.26 -25.28
N VAL A 263 -1.50 3.41 -26.01
CA VAL A 263 -0.17 2.89 -25.66
C VAL A 263 0.84 3.99 -25.91
N THR A 264 1.71 4.22 -24.95
CA THR A 264 2.82 5.15 -25.11
C THR A 264 4.05 4.63 -24.38
N GLU A 265 5.23 4.79 -24.98
CA GLU A 265 6.50 4.61 -24.29
C GLU A 265 6.65 5.76 -23.28
N ALA A 266 6.49 5.46 -21.99
CA ALA A 266 6.48 6.47 -20.93
C ALA A 266 7.90 6.85 -20.50
N HIS A 267 8.80 5.86 -20.45
CA HIS A 267 10.18 6.03 -19.99
C HIS A 267 11.17 5.25 -20.85
N LYS A 268 12.46 5.54 -20.68
CA LYS A 268 13.55 4.80 -21.35
C LYS A 268 13.94 3.49 -20.64
N ALA A 269 13.42 3.28 -19.43
CA ALA A 269 13.59 2.11 -18.59
C ALA A 269 12.22 1.62 -18.11
N GLU A 270 12.19 0.64 -17.23
CA GLU A 270 11.02 0.05 -16.60
C GLU A 270 10.15 1.12 -15.95
N VAL A 271 8.83 0.94 -15.96
CA VAL A 271 7.87 1.88 -15.37
C VAL A 271 7.23 1.24 -14.15
N ASN A 272 7.62 1.70 -12.96
CA ASN A 272 7.34 1.05 -11.69
C ASN A 272 6.06 1.51 -11.00
N SER A 273 5.50 2.67 -11.37
CA SER A 273 4.32 3.19 -10.68
C SER A 273 3.48 4.07 -11.58
N ILE A 274 2.17 4.12 -11.28
CA ILE A 274 1.21 5.00 -11.95
C ILE A 274 0.16 5.51 -10.97
N ASP A 275 -0.20 6.78 -11.08
CA ASP A 275 -1.42 7.30 -10.45
C ASP A 275 -2.04 8.41 -11.31
N PHE A 276 -3.38 8.49 -11.29
CA PHE A 276 -4.15 9.53 -11.96
C PHE A 276 -4.41 10.71 -11.03
N SER A 277 -4.36 11.92 -11.59
CA SER A 277 -4.75 13.12 -10.87
C SER A 277 -6.22 13.03 -10.43
N PRO A 278 -6.53 13.32 -9.15
CA PRO A 278 -7.92 13.41 -8.70
C PRO A 278 -8.63 14.70 -9.18
N TYR A 279 -7.87 15.67 -9.71
CA TYR A 279 -8.35 16.99 -10.09
C TYR A 279 -8.47 17.22 -11.59
N SER A 280 -7.81 16.39 -12.40
CA SER A 280 -7.79 16.54 -13.86
C SER A 280 -7.88 15.17 -14.53
N GLU A 281 -8.80 15.05 -15.49
CA GLU A 281 -8.98 13.84 -16.28
C GLU A 281 -7.85 13.56 -17.29
N TYR A 282 -6.99 14.56 -17.54
CA TYR A 282 -5.92 14.46 -18.54
C TYR A 282 -4.52 14.31 -17.95
N VAL A 283 -4.41 14.24 -16.61
CA VAL A 283 -3.11 14.22 -15.93
C VAL A 283 -2.95 12.93 -15.15
N LEU A 284 -1.81 12.30 -15.35
CA LEU A 284 -1.33 11.17 -14.57
C LEU A 284 0.17 11.33 -14.32
N ALA A 285 0.72 10.57 -13.39
CA ALA A 285 2.15 10.48 -13.10
C ALA A 285 2.62 9.03 -13.24
N THR A 286 3.84 8.85 -13.73
CA THR A 286 4.54 7.56 -13.82
C THR A 286 5.98 7.70 -13.36
#